data_720e0231c5e5450d8127a6f559065ea3
#
_entry.id   720e0231c5e5450d8127a6f559065ea3
#
_cell.length_a   1.000
_cell.length_b   1.000
_cell.length_c   1.000
_cell.angle_alpha   90.00
_cell.angle_beta   90.00
_cell.angle_gamma   90.00
#
_symmetry.space_group_name_H-M   'P 1'
#
loop_
_entity.id
_entity.type
_entity.pdbx_description
1 polymer ?
#
loop_
_entity_poly.entity_id
_entity_poly.type
_entity_poly.pdbx_seq_one_letter_code
_entity_poly.pdbx_strand_id
1 'polypeptide(L)'
;MLRVPLADGTLVATPGVPSKDIIPSLLSTSDVFGTGWFAAEAANVKPGMTVAVVGDGAVGLLGVLSAKQMGAERIIAMSRHEARQKLAREFGATDIVTERGDEGVARIKDLTNGIGADAVLECVGTQESMKQAIGSTRKGGYVSYVGVPHGVQLEGQELFFAHVHLHGGPAPVRRFLPKLIDLVLNGKVNPGKVFDLTLPLEQVAEGYRAMDERRAIKTLLRP
;
A
#
# COMPACT_ATOMS: atom_id res chain seq x y z
N MET A 1 21.54 -22.18 5.61
CA MET A 1 22.53 -21.15 5.17
C MET A 1 22.02 -20.50 3.89
N LEU A 2 21.97 -19.16 3.82
CA LEU A 2 21.51 -18.42 2.66
C LEU A 2 22.65 -17.59 2.08
N ARG A 3 22.82 -17.63 0.74
CA ARG A 3 23.77 -16.77 0.03
C ARG A 3 23.06 -15.52 -0.46
N VAL A 4 23.52 -14.35 -0.03
CA VAL A 4 22.98 -13.04 -0.47
C VAL A 4 24.06 -12.33 -1.28
N PRO A 5 23.93 -12.21 -2.62
CA PRO A 5 24.87 -11.45 -3.43
C PRO A 5 24.71 -9.95 -3.16
N LEU A 6 25.80 -9.18 -3.34
CA LEU A 6 25.82 -7.73 -3.14
C LEU A 6 25.26 -7.31 -1.77
N ALA A 7 25.64 -8.02 -0.71
CA ALA A 7 25.07 -7.87 0.64
C ALA A 7 25.11 -6.42 1.14
N ASP A 8 26.20 -5.67 0.89
CA ASP A 8 26.36 -4.27 1.32
C ASP A 8 25.33 -3.33 0.67
N GLY A 9 24.91 -3.65 -0.55
CA GLY A 9 23.88 -2.89 -1.28
C GLY A 9 22.45 -3.37 -0.99
N THR A 10 22.28 -4.57 -0.44
CA THR A 10 20.98 -5.25 -0.32
C THR A 10 20.51 -5.29 1.13
N LEU A 11 21.38 -5.60 2.08
CA LEU A 11 21.03 -5.78 3.48
C LEU A 11 21.09 -4.48 4.28
N VAL A 12 20.23 -4.38 5.29
CA VAL A 12 20.31 -3.38 6.35
C VAL A 12 20.21 -4.12 7.67
N ALA A 13 21.25 -3.96 8.50
CA ALA A 13 21.28 -4.60 9.81
C ALA A 13 20.30 -3.92 10.78
N THR A 14 19.68 -4.72 11.63
CA THR A 14 19.03 -4.21 12.84
C THR A 14 20.07 -3.91 13.92
N PRO A 15 19.84 -2.93 14.82
CA PRO A 15 20.83 -2.57 15.87
C PRO A 15 21.11 -3.68 16.88
N GLY A 16 20.40 -4.79 16.82
CA GLY A 16 20.55 -5.97 17.68
C GLY A 16 19.63 -7.09 17.23
N VAL A 17 19.59 -8.17 17.98
CA VAL A 17 18.66 -9.29 17.73
C VAL A 17 17.25 -8.86 18.11
N PRO A 18 16.31 -8.79 17.16
CA PRO A 18 14.94 -8.36 17.46
C PRO A 18 14.20 -9.43 18.28
N SER A 19 13.25 -9.00 19.12
CA SER A 19 12.34 -9.91 19.79
C SER A 19 11.42 -10.61 18.77
N LYS A 20 10.96 -11.82 19.08
CA LYS A 20 10.22 -12.66 18.14
C LYS A 20 8.88 -12.04 17.71
N ASP A 21 8.26 -11.25 18.55
CA ASP A 21 6.97 -10.59 18.32
C ASP A 21 7.03 -9.49 17.26
N ILE A 22 8.18 -8.80 17.10
CA ILE A 22 8.33 -7.75 16.10
C ILE A 22 8.88 -8.25 14.76
N ILE A 23 9.31 -9.52 14.68
CA ILE A 23 9.84 -10.09 13.42
C ILE A 23 8.87 -9.93 12.24
N PRO A 24 7.55 -10.19 12.36
CA PRO A 24 6.63 -9.97 11.24
C PRO A 24 6.63 -8.51 10.77
N SER A 25 6.68 -7.55 11.69
CA SER A 25 6.75 -6.13 11.34
C SER A 25 8.05 -5.79 10.61
N LEU A 26 9.20 -6.27 11.08
CA LEU A 26 10.48 -6.10 10.41
C LEU A 26 10.51 -6.79 9.04
N LEU A 27 9.96 -8.00 8.94
CA LEU A 27 9.87 -8.71 7.66
C LEU A 27 9.06 -7.91 6.63
N SER A 28 7.96 -7.27 7.03
CA SER A 28 7.16 -6.45 6.13
C SER A 28 7.92 -5.26 5.54
N THR A 29 8.94 -4.75 6.23
CA THR A 29 9.74 -3.62 5.75
C THR A 29 10.57 -3.95 4.52
N SER A 30 10.91 -5.23 4.32
CA SER A 30 11.76 -5.69 3.22
C SER A 30 11.06 -5.65 1.85
N ASP A 31 9.73 -5.50 1.82
CA ASP A 31 8.94 -5.49 0.59
C ASP A 31 7.67 -4.63 0.75
N VAL A 32 6.59 -5.20 1.31
CA VAL A 32 5.24 -4.63 1.23
C VAL A 32 5.09 -3.29 1.97
N PHE A 33 5.80 -3.10 3.09
CA PHE A 33 5.78 -1.80 3.78
C PHE A 33 6.64 -0.77 3.04
N GLY A 34 7.81 -1.15 2.54
CA GLY A 34 8.63 -0.29 1.70
C GLY A 34 7.90 0.14 0.42
N THR A 35 7.13 -0.78 -0.19
CA THR A 35 6.32 -0.52 -1.37
C THR A 35 5.14 0.42 -1.06
N GLY A 36 4.42 0.20 0.04
CA GLY A 36 3.37 1.10 0.51
C GLY A 36 3.88 2.49 0.88
N TRP A 37 5.10 2.55 1.45
CA TRP A 37 5.77 3.83 1.73
C TRP A 37 6.12 4.58 0.46
N PHE A 38 6.70 3.88 -0.52
CA PHE A 38 7.00 4.46 -1.82
C PHE A 38 5.74 4.95 -2.54
N ALA A 39 4.64 4.20 -2.47
CA ALA A 39 3.37 4.64 -3.05
C ALA A 39 2.94 6.01 -2.51
N ALA A 40 3.00 6.20 -1.19
CA ALA A 40 2.66 7.48 -0.57
C ALA A 40 3.66 8.60 -0.92
N GLU A 41 4.97 8.28 -0.96
CA GLU A 41 6.00 9.25 -1.36
C GLU A 41 5.86 9.65 -2.84
N ALA A 42 5.67 8.68 -3.75
CA ALA A 42 5.51 8.92 -5.18
C ALA A 42 4.24 9.73 -5.50
N ALA A 43 3.19 9.58 -4.68
CA ALA A 43 1.99 10.41 -4.73
C ALA A 43 2.16 11.75 -4.02
N ASN A 44 3.37 12.12 -3.61
CA ASN A 44 3.70 13.40 -2.96
C ASN A 44 2.81 13.70 -1.74
N VAL A 45 2.45 12.67 -0.97
CA VAL A 45 1.61 12.82 0.23
C VAL A 45 2.26 13.76 1.23
N LYS A 46 1.47 14.72 1.73
CA LYS A 46 1.90 15.75 2.69
C LYS A 46 0.85 15.92 3.79
N PRO A 47 1.23 16.53 4.92
CA PRO A 47 0.28 16.88 5.97
C PRO A 47 -0.92 17.68 5.44
N GLY A 48 -2.11 17.33 5.93
CA GLY A 48 -3.37 17.98 5.57
C GLY A 48 -4.05 17.46 4.29
N MET A 49 -3.38 16.59 3.51
CA MET A 49 -3.96 16.06 2.28
C MET A 49 -5.05 15.02 2.52
N THR A 50 -5.99 14.95 1.58
CA THR A 50 -6.90 13.82 1.40
C THR A 50 -6.26 12.80 0.45
N VAL A 51 -6.09 11.58 0.94
CA VAL A 51 -5.48 10.46 0.19
C VAL A 51 -6.50 9.37 -0.02
N ALA A 52 -6.63 8.85 -1.25
CA ALA A 52 -7.37 7.62 -1.50
C ALA A 52 -6.41 6.46 -1.82
N VAL A 53 -6.77 5.26 -1.40
CA VAL A 53 -5.97 4.05 -1.65
C VAL A 53 -6.83 3.03 -2.40
N VAL A 54 -6.46 2.72 -3.62
CA VAL A 54 -7.09 1.73 -4.50
C VAL A 54 -6.37 0.40 -4.32
N GLY A 55 -7.05 -0.55 -3.69
CA GLY A 55 -6.52 -1.87 -3.34
C GLY A 55 -6.38 -2.08 -1.83
N ASP A 56 -6.83 -3.25 -1.38
CA ASP A 56 -6.87 -3.67 0.02
C ASP A 56 -6.00 -4.90 0.33
N GLY A 57 -5.01 -5.16 -0.54
CA GLY A 57 -3.95 -6.11 -0.27
C GLY A 57 -2.91 -5.56 0.73
N ALA A 58 -1.89 -6.35 1.05
CA ALA A 58 -0.87 -5.94 2.02
C ALA A 58 -0.23 -4.59 1.66
N VAL A 59 0.08 -4.34 0.39
CA VAL A 59 0.68 -3.07 -0.07
C VAL A 59 -0.29 -1.91 0.12
N GLY A 60 -1.56 -2.04 -0.28
CA GLY A 60 -2.55 -0.98 -0.13
C GLY A 60 -2.82 -0.63 1.33
N LEU A 61 -2.98 -1.65 2.21
CA LEU A 61 -3.13 -1.45 3.64
C LEU A 61 -1.91 -0.74 4.26
N LEU A 62 -0.70 -1.11 3.83
CA LEU A 62 0.52 -0.43 4.27
C LEU A 62 0.73 0.93 3.59
N GLY A 63 0.09 1.18 2.45
CA GLY A 63 -0.07 2.51 1.87
C GLY A 63 -0.92 3.42 2.74
N VAL A 64 -2.03 2.90 3.31
CA VAL A 64 -2.84 3.63 4.32
C VAL A 64 -1.98 4.01 5.53
N LEU A 65 -1.24 3.04 6.10
CA LEU A 65 -0.32 3.30 7.22
C LEU A 65 0.74 4.35 6.87
N SER A 66 1.29 4.28 5.68
CA SER A 66 2.31 5.22 5.19
C SER A 66 1.75 6.62 5.02
N ALA A 67 0.58 6.78 4.40
CA ALA A 67 -0.11 8.05 4.27
C ALA A 67 -0.38 8.69 5.64
N LYS A 68 -0.80 7.89 6.63
CA LYS A 68 -0.98 8.33 8.02
C LYS A 68 0.32 8.84 8.63
N GLN A 69 1.42 8.11 8.44
CA GLN A 69 2.74 8.50 8.94
C GLN A 69 3.31 9.76 8.26
N MET A 70 2.87 10.04 7.02
CA MET A 70 3.23 11.27 6.28
C MET A 70 2.30 12.44 6.60
N GLY A 71 1.30 12.26 7.49
CA GLY A 71 0.45 13.34 7.99
C GLY A 71 -0.79 13.61 7.15
N ALA A 72 -1.21 12.67 6.28
CA ALA A 72 -2.51 12.80 5.62
C ALA A 72 -3.63 12.98 6.65
N GLU A 73 -4.50 13.95 6.42
CA GLU A 73 -5.61 14.28 7.32
C GLU A 73 -6.79 13.34 7.09
N ARG A 74 -7.13 13.11 5.84
CA ARG A 74 -8.19 12.19 5.44
C ARG A 74 -7.62 11.05 4.60
N ILE A 75 -7.95 9.81 4.95
CA ILE A 75 -7.48 8.63 4.23
C ILE A 75 -8.68 7.75 3.89
N ILE A 76 -8.98 7.64 2.60
CA ILE A 76 -10.10 6.87 2.06
C ILE A 76 -9.56 5.53 1.55
N ALA A 77 -9.87 4.44 2.24
CA ALA A 77 -9.45 3.11 1.82
C ALA A 77 -10.58 2.41 1.04
N MET A 78 -10.25 1.87 -0.14
CA MET A 78 -11.21 1.15 -0.96
C MET A 78 -11.12 -0.35 -0.67
N SER A 79 -12.12 -0.89 0.01
CA SER A 79 -12.17 -2.30 0.41
C SER A 79 -13.60 -2.82 0.51
N ARG A 80 -13.83 -4.06 0.04
CA ARG A 80 -15.10 -4.78 0.18
C ARG A 80 -15.08 -5.87 1.26
N HIS A 81 -13.91 -6.14 1.84
CA HIS A 81 -13.71 -7.21 2.81
C HIS A 81 -13.65 -6.62 4.23
N GLU A 82 -14.59 -7.00 5.09
CA GLU A 82 -14.74 -6.45 6.43
C GLU A 82 -13.45 -6.53 7.27
N ALA A 83 -12.76 -7.67 7.25
CA ALA A 83 -11.50 -7.84 7.97
C ALA A 83 -10.42 -6.85 7.50
N ARG A 84 -10.35 -6.58 6.18
CA ARG A 84 -9.41 -5.62 5.59
C ARG A 84 -9.82 -4.18 5.87
N GLN A 85 -11.12 -3.88 5.89
CA GLN A 85 -11.65 -2.57 6.31
C GLN A 85 -11.28 -2.27 7.75
N LYS A 86 -11.42 -3.26 8.65
CA LYS A 86 -11.04 -3.13 10.06
C LYS A 86 -9.55 -2.81 10.18
N LEU A 87 -8.70 -3.54 9.49
CA LEU A 87 -7.25 -3.29 9.50
C LEU A 87 -6.89 -1.94 8.86
N ALA A 88 -7.57 -1.53 7.78
CA ALA A 88 -7.39 -0.21 7.18
C ALA A 88 -7.70 0.91 8.18
N ARG A 89 -8.80 0.80 8.93
CA ARG A 89 -9.13 1.77 10.00
C ARG A 89 -8.07 1.78 11.10
N GLU A 90 -7.59 0.63 11.51
CA GLU A 90 -6.52 0.52 12.49
C GLU A 90 -5.23 1.19 12.01
N PHE A 91 -4.93 1.10 10.71
CA PHE A 91 -3.79 1.76 10.08
C PHE A 91 -4.00 3.26 9.82
N GLY A 92 -5.21 3.76 10.06
CA GLY A 92 -5.50 5.20 10.01
C GLY A 92 -6.45 5.65 8.91
N ALA A 93 -7.13 4.71 8.20
CA ALA A 93 -8.21 5.10 7.28
C ALA A 93 -9.36 5.77 8.04
N THR A 94 -9.75 6.94 7.55
CA THR A 94 -10.90 7.70 8.08
C THR A 94 -12.21 7.24 7.46
N ASP A 95 -12.16 6.87 6.19
CA ASP A 95 -13.33 6.47 5.40
C ASP A 95 -13.07 5.15 4.67
N ILE A 96 -14.14 4.40 4.43
CA ILE A 96 -14.12 3.19 3.62
C ILE A 96 -15.07 3.38 2.45
N VAL A 97 -14.60 3.03 1.25
CA VAL A 97 -15.40 2.97 0.03
C VAL A 97 -15.44 1.51 -0.44
N THR A 98 -16.64 0.96 -0.59
CA THR A 98 -16.87 -0.44 -1.00
C THR A 98 -17.10 -0.56 -2.51
N GLU A 99 -17.51 0.51 -3.12
CA GLU A 99 -17.80 0.62 -4.55
C GLU A 99 -16.53 0.52 -5.40
N ARG A 100 -16.67 0.16 -6.65
CA ARG A 100 -15.58 0.02 -7.62
C ARG A 100 -15.94 0.74 -8.93
N GLY A 101 -14.92 0.94 -9.78
CA GLY A 101 -15.11 1.60 -11.06
C GLY A 101 -15.70 3.00 -10.90
N ASP A 102 -16.63 3.37 -11.76
CA ASP A 102 -17.24 4.71 -11.78
C ASP A 102 -18.02 5.03 -10.51
N GLU A 103 -18.69 4.05 -9.90
CA GLU A 103 -19.38 4.23 -8.62
C GLU A 103 -18.38 4.55 -7.50
N GLY A 104 -17.23 3.88 -7.47
CA GLY A 104 -16.16 4.15 -6.53
C GLY A 104 -15.56 5.55 -6.72
N VAL A 105 -15.36 5.97 -7.96
CA VAL A 105 -14.94 7.34 -8.30
C VAL A 105 -15.96 8.36 -7.81
N ALA A 106 -17.25 8.14 -8.11
CA ALA A 106 -18.33 9.01 -7.65
C ALA A 106 -18.34 9.12 -6.12
N ARG A 107 -18.22 7.99 -5.42
CA ARG A 107 -18.22 7.97 -3.96
C ARG A 107 -17.03 8.73 -3.36
N ILE A 108 -15.83 8.63 -3.94
CA ILE A 108 -14.67 9.42 -3.49
C ILE A 108 -14.92 10.92 -3.74
N LYS A 109 -15.50 11.28 -4.88
CA LYS A 109 -15.86 12.67 -5.18
C LYS A 109 -16.90 13.21 -4.19
N ASP A 110 -17.93 12.44 -3.85
CA ASP A 110 -18.91 12.84 -2.82
C ASP A 110 -18.24 13.13 -1.49
N LEU A 111 -17.31 12.27 -1.07
CA LEU A 111 -16.55 12.45 0.17
C LEU A 111 -15.61 13.66 0.13
N THR A 112 -15.31 14.20 -1.04
CA THR A 112 -14.38 15.30 -1.28
C THR A 112 -15.04 16.51 -1.93
N ASN A 113 -16.35 16.71 -1.69
CA ASN A 113 -17.14 17.83 -2.21
C ASN A 113 -17.08 17.99 -3.74
N GLY A 114 -17.05 16.89 -4.47
CA GLY A 114 -17.00 16.86 -5.93
C GLY A 114 -15.60 17.03 -6.55
N ILE A 115 -14.58 17.31 -5.74
CA ILE A 115 -13.23 17.68 -6.23
C ILE A 115 -12.37 16.46 -6.54
N GLY A 116 -12.40 15.44 -5.71
CA GLY A 116 -11.49 14.29 -5.73
C GLY A 116 -10.37 14.41 -4.68
N ALA A 117 -9.60 13.31 -4.52
CA ALA A 117 -8.50 13.26 -3.57
C ALA A 117 -7.26 14.02 -4.08
N ASP A 118 -6.46 14.58 -3.16
CA ASP A 118 -5.19 15.23 -3.47
C ASP A 118 -4.17 14.24 -4.03
N ALA A 119 -4.16 13.03 -3.48
CA ALA A 119 -3.27 11.95 -3.87
C ALA A 119 -4.03 10.63 -3.88
N VAL A 120 -3.72 9.77 -4.86
CA VAL A 120 -4.30 8.43 -4.95
C VAL A 120 -3.18 7.40 -5.13
N LEU A 121 -3.21 6.35 -4.30
CA LEU A 121 -2.27 5.24 -4.35
C LEU A 121 -2.93 4.06 -5.08
N GLU A 122 -2.45 3.71 -6.26
CA GLU A 122 -2.87 2.55 -7.02
C GLU A 122 -1.99 1.35 -6.66
N CYS A 123 -2.60 0.33 -6.03
CA CYS A 123 -1.90 -0.82 -5.46
C CYS A 123 -2.42 -2.17 -6.01
N VAL A 124 -2.96 -2.20 -7.22
CA VAL A 124 -3.59 -3.38 -7.83
C VAL A 124 -2.94 -3.76 -9.16
N GLY A 125 -2.80 -2.82 -10.09
CA GLY A 125 -2.16 -3.02 -11.40
C GLY A 125 -3.11 -3.47 -12.51
N THR A 126 -4.42 -3.24 -12.41
CA THR A 126 -5.39 -3.52 -13.47
C THR A 126 -5.79 -2.25 -14.21
N GLN A 127 -6.36 -2.41 -15.43
CA GLN A 127 -6.91 -1.30 -16.18
C GLN A 127 -7.97 -0.53 -15.38
N GLU A 128 -8.85 -1.26 -14.70
CA GLU A 128 -9.94 -0.67 -13.90
C GLU A 128 -9.42 0.11 -12.71
N SER A 129 -8.46 -0.44 -11.97
CA SER A 129 -7.88 0.23 -10.80
C SER A 129 -7.11 1.49 -11.20
N MET A 130 -6.42 1.48 -12.33
CA MET A 130 -5.73 2.65 -12.86
C MET A 130 -6.70 3.75 -13.27
N LYS A 131 -7.77 3.40 -14.02
CA LYS A 131 -8.83 4.35 -14.37
C LYS A 131 -9.51 4.92 -13.13
N GLN A 132 -9.80 4.06 -12.16
CA GLN A 132 -10.39 4.48 -10.90
C GLN A 132 -9.46 5.42 -10.12
N ALA A 133 -8.16 5.15 -10.08
CA ALA A 133 -7.18 6.01 -9.41
C ALA A 133 -7.13 7.39 -10.08
N ILE A 134 -7.00 7.45 -11.40
CA ILE A 134 -6.98 8.71 -12.16
C ILE A 134 -8.29 9.49 -11.97
N GLY A 135 -9.45 8.82 -12.13
CA GLY A 135 -10.77 9.43 -12.01
C GLY A 135 -11.11 9.93 -10.61
N SER A 136 -10.50 9.35 -9.57
CA SER A 136 -10.69 9.74 -8.16
C SER A 136 -9.79 10.89 -7.72
N THR A 137 -8.79 11.22 -8.53
CA THR A 137 -7.82 12.28 -8.22
C THR A 137 -8.36 13.64 -8.68
N ARG A 138 -8.17 14.67 -7.87
CA ARG A 138 -8.49 16.04 -8.31
C ARG A 138 -7.55 16.51 -9.42
N LYS A 139 -7.96 17.50 -10.20
CA LYS A 139 -7.06 18.14 -11.18
C LYS A 139 -5.84 18.73 -10.47
N GLY A 140 -4.67 18.54 -11.04
CA GLY A 140 -3.39 18.91 -10.42
C GLY A 140 -2.96 18.03 -9.25
N GLY A 141 -3.71 16.95 -8.96
CA GLY A 141 -3.38 15.97 -7.93
C GLY A 141 -2.38 14.91 -8.40
N TYR A 142 -2.09 13.96 -7.52
CA TYR A 142 -1.04 12.96 -7.73
C TYR A 142 -1.61 11.55 -7.73
N VAL A 143 -1.22 10.76 -8.70
CA VAL A 143 -1.48 9.31 -8.76
C VAL A 143 -0.14 8.60 -8.68
N SER A 144 0.06 7.77 -7.67
CA SER A 144 1.14 6.79 -7.69
C SER A 144 0.63 5.42 -8.08
N TYR A 145 1.44 4.64 -8.79
CA TYR A 145 1.12 3.25 -9.11
C TYR A 145 2.28 2.33 -8.72
N VAL A 146 1.98 1.36 -7.87
CA VAL A 146 2.90 0.31 -7.41
C VAL A 146 2.34 -1.08 -7.66
N GLY A 147 1.08 -1.19 -8.04
CA GLY A 147 0.53 -2.38 -8.67
C GLY A 147 1.23 -2.60 -10.02
N VAL A 148 1.74 -3.81 -10.27
CA VAL A 148 2.41 -4.11 -11.55
C VAL A 148 1.38 -4.05 -12.68
N PRO A 149 1.50 -3.11 -13.64
CA PRO A 149 0.49 -2.94 -14.68
C PRO A 149 0.45 -4.14 -15.62
N HIS A 150 -0.69 -4.82 -15.66
CA HIS A 150 -0.95 -5.93 -16.58
C HIS A 150 -1.90 -5.48 -17.69
N GLY A 151 -1.38 -5.18 -18.88
CA GLY A 151 -2.16 -4.75 -20.03
C GLY A 151 -2.83 -3.38 -19.87
N VAL A 152 -2.36 -2.55 -18.95
CA VAL A 152 -2.89 -1.21 -18.72
C VAL A 152 -2.53 -0.30 -19.92
N GLN A 153 -3.55 0.35 -20.47
CA GLN A 153 -3.43 1.34 -21.53
C GLN A 153 -3.97 2.68 -21.04
N LEU A 154 -3.21 3.73 -21.25
CA LEU A 154 -3.58 5.09 -20.88
C LEU A 154 -3.76 5.93 -22.15
N GLU A 155 -4.99 6.41 -22.33
CA GLU A 155 -5.31 7.28 -23.45
C GLU A 155 -4.77 8.70 -23.21
N GLY A 156 -4.00 9.21 -24.17
CA GLY A 156 -3.37 10.53 -24.04
C GLY A 156 -4.37 11.65 -23.84
N GLN A 157 -5.54 11.58 -24.48
CA GLN A 157 -6.60 12.58 -24.30
C GLN A 157 -7.22 12.52 -22.90
N GLU A 158 -7.45 11.31 -22.36
CA GLU A 158 -7.94 11.16 -20.97
C GLU A 158 -6.96 11.75 -19.98
N LEU A 159 -5.65 11.47 -20.11
CA LEU A 159 -4.61 12.03 -19.27
C LEU A 159 -4.52 13.55 -19.37
N PHE A 160 -4.63 14.10 -20.58
CA PHE A 160 -4.63 15.56 -20.79
C PHE A 160 -5.74 16.25 -20.01
N PHE A 161 -6.97 15.73 -20.07
CA PHE A 161 -8.11 16.31 -19.35
C PHE A 161 -8.13 15.96 -17.85
N ALA A 162 -7.57 14.83 -17.45
CA ALA A 162 -7.42 14.48 -16.03
C ALA A 162 -6.45 15.42 -15.32
N HIS A 163 -5.41 15.90 -16.01
CA HIS A 163 -4.41 16.84 -15.50
C HIS A 163 -3.85 16.35 -14.16
N VAL A 164 -3.34 15.12 -14.12
CA VAL A 164 -2.76 14.50 -12.92
C VAL A 164 -1.25 14.30 -13.08
N HIS A 165 -0.55 14.31 -11.95
CA HIS A 165 0.83 13.83 -11.89
C HIS A 165 0.80 12.32 -11.71
N LEU A 166 1.36 11.58 -12.68
CA LEU A 166 1.41 10.12 -12.65
C LEU A 166 2.87 9.67 -12.43
N HIS A 167 3.13 8.97 -11.33
CA HIS A 167 4.45 8.48 -11.00
C HIS A 167 4.36 7.15 -10.24
N GLY A 168 5.32 6.25 -10.43
CA GLY A 168 5.30 4.95 -9.75
C GLY A 168 6.38 4.01 -10.28
N GLY A 169 6.16 2.73 -10.12
CA GLY A 169 7.06 1.66 -10.54
C GLY A 169 7.63 0.86 -9.37
N PRO A 170 8.75 0.14 -9.57
CA PRO A 170 9.40 -0.64 -8.52
C PRO A 170 9.88 0.25 -7.38
N ALA A 171 9.51 -0.10 -6.15
CA ALA A 171 9.90 0.66 -4.97
C ALA A 171 11.40 0.50 -4.67
N PRO A 172 12.15 1.59 -4.43
CA PRO A 172 13.54 1.53 -3.98
C PRO A 172 13.59 1.19 -2.48
N VAL A 173 13.11 0.01 -2.09
CA VAL A 173 12.85 -0.40 -0.70
C VAL A 173 14.08 -0.19 0.19
N ARG A 174 15.28 -0.53 -0.30
CA ARG A 174 16.53 -0.36 0.44
C ARG A 174 16.72 1.06 0.99
N ARG A 175 16.27 2.08 0.24
CA ARG A 175 16.36 3.50 0.64
C ARG A 175 15.53 3.79 1.89
N PHE A 176 14.40 3.10 2.05
CA PHE A 176 13.48 3.32 3.16
C PHE A 176 13.77 2.48 4.40
N LEU A 177 14.48 1.34 4.23
CA LEU A 177 14.70 0.37 5.31
C LEU A 177 15.21 0.98 6.62
N PRO A 178 16.22 1.88 6.64
CA PRO A 178 16.68 2.45 7.91
C PRO A 178 15.57 3.16 8.67
N LYS A 179 14.76 3.95 7.99
CA LYS A 179 13.62 4.69 8.57
C LYS A 179 12.51 3.75 9.02
N LEU A 180 12.15 2.77 8.19
CA LEU A 180 11.05 1.85 8.47
C LEU A 180 11.38 0.91 9.63
N ILE A 181 12.63 0.44 9.70
CA ILE A 181 13.14 -0.35 10.82
C ILE A 181 13.05 0.46 12.13
N ASP A 182 13.48 1.73 12.10
CA ASP A 182 13.40 2.61 13.26
C ASP A 182 11.96 2.82 13.74
N LEU A 183 11.02 3.06 12.82
CA LEU A 183 9.59 3.19 13.18
C LEU A 183 9.04 1.92 13.84
N VAL A 184 9.44 0.73 13.38
CA VAL A 184 9.03 -0.55 13.96
C VAL A 184 9.67 -0.76 15.33
N LEU A 185 10.98 -0.56 15.46
CA LEU A 185 11.72 -0.78 16.71
C LEU A 185 11.26 0.17 17.83
N ASN A 186 10.87 1.39 17.47
CA ASN A 186 10.34 2.38 18.43
C ASN A 186 8.83 2.22 18.70
N GLY A 187 8.19 1.15 18.19
CA GLY A 187 6.77 0.88 18.42
C GLY A 187 5.81 1.93 17.81
N LYS A 188 6.29 2.73 16.86
CA LYS A 188 5.47 3.76 16.21
C LYS A 188 4.47 3.16 15.22
N VAL A 189 4.80 2.02 14.63
CA VAL A 189 3.97 1.29 13.65
C VAL A 189 4.05 -0.21 13.89
N ASN A 190 2.97 -0.92 13.53
CA ASN A 190 2.94 -2.39 13.53
C ASN A 190 2.47 -2.92 12.17
N PRO A 191 3.32 -2.82 11.12
CA PRO A 191 2.97 -3.28 9.77
C PRO A 191 2.85 -4.80 9.67
N GLY A 192 3.35 -5.56 10.64
CA GLY A 192 3.26 -7.02 10.70
C GLY A 192 1.83 -7.57 10.81
N LYS A 193 0.86 -6.73 11.14
CA LYS A 193 -0.58 -7.09 11.17
C LYS A 193 -1.15 -7.50 9.81
N VAL A 194 -0.46 -7.22 8.70
CA VAL A 194 -0.85 -7.74 7.40
C VAL A 194 -0.62 -9.26 7.25
N PHE A 195 0.22 -9.86 8.12
CA PHE A 195 0.39 -11.31 8.18
C PHE A 195 -0.71 -11.92 9.06
N ASP A 196 -1.84 -12.20 8.48
CA ASP A 196 -3.03 -12.74 9.14
C ASP A 196 -3.14 -14.29 9.08
N LEU A 197 -2.19 -14.93 8.39
CA LEU A 197 -2.05 -16.39 8.33
C LEU A 197 -0.58 -16.77 8.56
N THR A 198 -0.33 -17.68 9.49
CA THR A 198 1.01 -18.24 9.73
C THR A 198 0.98 -19.74 9.46
N LEU A 199 1.91 -20.23 8.64
CA LEU A 199 2.03 -21.64 8.25
C LEU A 199 3.49 -22.09 8.35
N PRO A 200 3.76 -23.38 8.56
CA PRO A 200 5.10 -23.94 8.38
C PRO A 200 5.51 -23.87 6.91
N LEU A 201 6.82 -23.85 6.64
CA LEU A 201 7.35 -23.70 5.29
C LEU A 201 6.85 -24.76 4.31
N GLU A 202 6.64 -26.00 4.80
CA GLU A 202 6.15 -27.13 4.00
C GLU A 202 4.74 -26.88 3.42
N GLN A 203 3.97 -25.97 4.03
CA GLN A 203 2.63 -25.59 3.58
C GLN A 203 2.62 -24.34 2.70
N VAL A 204 3.73 -24.01 2.07
CA VAL A 204 3.84 -22.81 1.20
C VAL A 204 2.77 -22.77 0.11
N ALA A 205 2.41 -23.92 -0.49
CA ALA A 205 1.36 -24.01 -1.51
C ALA A 205 -0.02 -23.57 -0.98
N GLU A 206 -0.36 -23.95 0.27
CA GLU A 206 -1.57 -23.50 0.92
C GLU A 206 -1.52 -22.01 1.23
N GLY A 207 -0.37 -21.48 1.63
CA GLY A 207 -0.16 -20.05 1.84
C GLY A 207 -0.48 -19.22 0.58
N TYR A 208 0.03 -19.65 -0.57
CA TYR A 208 -0.29 -19.00 -1.85
C TYR A 208 -1.78 -19.10 -2.19
N ARG A 209 -2.37 -20.28 -2.03
CA ARG A 209 -3.81 -20.51 -2.28
C ARG A 209 -4.68 -19.61 -1.40
N ALA A 210 -4.36 -19.51 -0.11
CA ALA A 210 -5.11 -18.66 0.82
C ALA A 210 -5.08 -17.18 0.42
N MET A 211 -3.96 -16.69 -0.10
CA MET A 211 -3.86 -15.32 -0.61
C MET A 211 -4.61 -15.13 -1.93
N ASP A 212 -4.54 -16.09 -2.85
CA ASP A 212 -5.23 -16.06 -4.14
C ASP A 212 -6.77 -16.08 -3.96
N GLU A 213 -7.26 -16.95 -3.08
CA GLU A 213 -8.66 -17.04 -2.68
C GLU A 213 -9.12 -15.89 -1.75
N ARG A 214 -8.21 -14.98 -1.40
CA ARG A 214 -8.47 -13.82 -0.52
C ARG A 214 -8.90 -14.20 0.91
N ARG A 215 -8.61 -15.43 1.35
CA ARG A 215 -8.78 -15.88 2.74
C ARG A 215 -7.72 -15.31 3.68
N ALA A 216 -6.57 -14.93 3.13
CA ALA A 216 -5.50 -14.25 3.84
C ALA A 216 -5.09 -12.96 3.11
N ILE A 217 -4.61 -11.98 3.87
CA ILE A 217 -3.99 -10.77 3.33
C ILE A 217 -2.56 -11.10 2.89
N LYS A 218 -1.79 -11.67 3.81
CA LYS A 218 -0.42 -12.14 3.55
C LYS A 218 -0.05 -13.29 4.48
N THR A 219 0.52 -14.34 3.91
CA THR A 219 0.96 -15.51 4.68
C THR A 219 2.37 -15.33 5.20
N LEU A 220 2.58 -15.58 6.49
CA LEU A 220 3.88 -15.72 7.12
C LEU A 220 4.27 -17.19 7.15
N LEU A 221 5.38 -17.54 6.52
CA LEU A 221 5.94 -18.88 6.57
C LEU A 221 7.03 -18.97 7.64
N ARG A 222 6.99 -20.04 8.42
CA ARG A 222 8.02 -20.34 9.43
C ARG A 222 8.80 -21.58 8.99
N PRO A 223 10.14 -21.49 8.84
CA PRO A 223 11.02 -22.62 8.60
C PRO A 223 11.04 -23.59 9.78
#